data_0b5b3fdee74474fecd27546b72f8040c
#
_entry.id   0b5b3fdee74474fecd27546b72f8040c
#
_cell.length_a   1.000
_cell.length_b   1.000
_cell.length_c   1.000
_cell.angle_alpha   90.00
_cell.angle_beta   90.00
_cell.angle_gamma   90.00
#
_symmetry.space_group_name_H-M   'P 1'
#
loop_
_entity.id
_entity.type
_entity.pdbx_description
1 polymer ?
#
loop_
_entity_poly.entity_id
_entity_poly.type
_entity_poly.pdbx_seq_one_letter_code
_entity_poly.pdbx_strand_id
1 'polypeptide(L)'
;MQSRKAPKGFNKKVYRRGRRWLRKNGHPLQGPAIGKDGRPIKLRAYWRACLQDLYDRYDGVCAYVSIYIDRVTGARSVDHFVAKSSAVEHAYRWSNYRLACGKVNGRKGTFDDLLDPFQIEEQTFLLNLLTGRIYPNPRLPQPLRDQAQLTIDRLGLDDADCKLARLQFLDDYREKRISDAYLKERCPFVWYEVHR
;
A
#
# COMPACT_ATOMS: atom_id res chain seq x y z
N MET A 1 -0.86 -10.19 -0.69
CA MET A 1 -2.19 -9.65 -0.25
C MET A 1 -3.13 -9.64 -1.46
N GLN A 2 -4.42 -9.95 -1.31
CA GLN A 2 -5.36 -9.98 -2.44
C GLN A 2 -6.31 -8.79 -2.43
N SER A 3 -6.72 -8.33 -3.62
CA SER A 3 -7.70 -7.25 -3.76
C SER A 3 -9.06 -7.68 -3.22
N ARG A 4 -9.70 -6.86 -2.39
CA ARG A 4 -11.03 -7.09 -1.81
C ARG A 4 -12.08 -6.20 -2.48
N LYS A 5 -13.32 -6.68 -2.54
CA LYS A 5 -14.45 -5.93 -3.14
C LYS A 5 -14.68 -4.60 -2.42
N ALA A 6 -15.13 -3.58 -3.17
CA ALA A 6 -15.49 -2.28 -2.61
C ALA A 6 -16.60 -2.42 -1.53
N PRO A 7 -16.55 -1.61 -0.45
CA PRO A 7 -17.58 -1.64 0.60
C PRO A 7 -18.93 -1.11 0.08
N LYS A 8 -20.00 -1.48 0.77
CA LYS A 8 -21.33 -0.90 0.54
C LYS A 8 -21.25 0.62 0.68
N GLY A 9 -21.83 1.33 -0.26
CA GLY A 9 -21.83 2.81 -0.24
C GLY A 9 -20.61 3.49 -0.85
N PHE A 10 -19.50 2.79 -1.12
CA PHE A 10 -18.30 3.38 -1.75
C PHE A 10 -18.64 4.16 -3.02
N ASN A 11 -19.45 3.58 -3.91
CA ASN A 11 -19.85 4.22 -5.15
C ASN A 11 -20.52 5.58 -4.91
N LYS A 12 -21.44 5.66 -3.92
CA LYS A 12 -22.13 6.91 -3.57
C LYS A 12 -21.20 7.91 -2.87
N LYS A 13 -20.41 7.43 -1.88
CA LYS A 13 -19.58 8.28 -1.03
C LYS A 13 -18.33 8.82 -1.74
N VAL A 14 -17.75 8.04 -2.66
CA VAL A 14 -16.45 8.35 -3.28
C VAL A 14 -16.56 8.47 -4.79
N TYR A 15 -16.85 7.38 -5.50
CA TYR A 15 -16.75 7.34 -6.97
C TYR A 15 -17.66 8.35 -7.66
N ARG A 16 -18.98 8.30 -7.41
CA ARG A 16 -19.95 9.22 -8.03
C ARG A 16 -19.71 10.68 -7.64
N ARG A 17 -19.32 10.93 -6.37
CA ARG A 17 -19.00 12.29 -5.90
C ARG A 17 -17.77 12.84 -6.62
N GLY A 18 -16.70 12.06 -6.72
CA GLY A 18 -15.49 12.44 -7.42
C GLY A 18 -15.75 12.72 -8.90
N ARG A 19 -16.43 11.80 -9.59
CA ARG A 19 -16.77 11.96 -11.02
C ARG A 19 -17.70 13.16 -11.28
N ARG A 20 -18.66 13.40 -10.40
CA ARG A 20 -19.55 14.59 -10.50
C ARG A 20 -18.76 15.88 -10.29
N TRP A 21 -17.85 15.90 -9.32
CA TRP A 21 -17.01 17.07 -9.05
C TRP A 21 -16.11 17.40 -10.24
N LEU A 22 -15.45 16.41 -10.84
CA LEU A 22 -14.66 16.60 -12.06
C LEU A 22 -15.48 17.24 -13.18
N ARG A 23 -16.65 16.66 -13.49
CA ARG A 23 -17.55 17.19 -14.53
C ARG A 23 -18.01 18.63 -14.24
N LYS A 24 -18.47 18.89 -12.99
CA LYS A 24 -18.99 20.21 -12.61
C LYS A 24 -17.94 21.31 -12.74
N ASN A 25 -16.66 20.99 -12.56
CA ASN A 25 -15.57 21.97 -12.65
C ASN A 25 -14.84 21.94 -14.01
N GLY A 26 -15.35 21.22 -14.99
CA GLY A 26 -14.74 21.15 -16.33
C GLY A 26 -13.36 20.49 -16.35
N HIS A 27 -13.05 19.66 -15.32
CA HIS A 27 -11.80 18.95 -15.22
C HIS A 27 -11.78 17.70 -16.12
N PRO A 28 -10.59 17.23 -16.55
CA PRO A 28 -10.47 16.01 -17.34
C PRO A 28 -11.06 14.81 -16.61
N LEU A 29 -11.59 13.85 -17.36
CA LEU A 29 -12.12 12.60 -16.83
C LEU A 29 -11.18 11.42 -17.06
N GLN A 30 -10.09 11.62 -17.80
CA GLN A 30 -9.04 10.67 -18.14
C GLN A 30 -7.71 11.41 -18.29
N GLY A 31 -6.61 10.67 -18.15
CA GLY A 31 -5.25 11.20 -18.27
C GLY A 31 -4.81 12.06 -17.09
N PRO A 32 -3.79 12.90 -17.29
CA PRO A 32 -3.21 13.70 -16.23
C PRO A 32 -4.19 14.68 -15.58
N ALA A 33 -4.02 14.91 -14.28
CA ALA A 33 -4.80 15.91 -13.52
C ALA A 33 -4.29 17.34 -13.81
N ILE A 34 -4.45 17.78 -15.07
CA ILE A 34 -4.01 19.09 -15.54
C ILE A 34 -5.26 19.86 -16.01
N GLY A 35 -5.37 21.11 -15.57
CA GLY A 35 -6.45 22.02 -15.96
C GLY A 35 -6.30 22.53 -17.39
N LYS A 36 -7.32 23.19 -17.90
CA LYS A 36 -7.29 23.82 -19.22
C LYS A 36 -6.22 24.93 -19.33
N ASP A 37 -5.81 25.46 -18.20
CA ASP A 37 -4.75 26.46 -18.04
C ASP A 37 -3.33 25.85 -17.94
N GLY A 38 -3.19 24.52 -18.12
CA GLY A 38 -1.95 23.77 -18.01
C GLY A 38 -1.45 23.54 -16.58
N ARG A 39 -2.21 23.96 -15.56
CA ARG A 39 -1.80 23.80 -14.15
C ARG A 39 -2.31 22.51 -13.53
N PRO A 40 -1.56 21.93 -12.56
CA PRO A 40 -2.00 20.76 -11.83
C PRO A 40 -3.31 21.02 -11.06
N ILE A 41 -4.26 20.09 -11.19
CA ILE A 41 -5.54 20.13 -10.47
C ILE A 41 -5.38 19.49 -9.11
N LYS A 42 -5.71 20.23 -8.05
CA LYS A 42 -5.82 19.67 -6.70
C LYS A 42 -7.15 18.90 -6.57
N LEU A 43 -7.09 17.59 -6.78
CA LEU A 43 -8.25 16.71 -6.69
C LEU A 43 -8.87 16.70 -5.29
N ARG A 44 -10.21 16.76 -5.23
CA ARG A 44 -10.93 16.75 -3.95
C ARG A 44 -10.86 15.38 -3.29
N ALA A 45 -10.46 15.34 -2.02
CA ALA A 45 -10.09 14.11 -1.31
C ALA A 45 -11.29 13.27 -0.82
N TYR A 46 -12.25 12.95 -1.73
CA TYR A 46 -13.41 12.11 -1.38
C TYR A 46 -13.02 10.69 -0.94
N TRP A 47 -11.83 10.19 -1.32
CA TRP A 47 -11.30 8.90 -0.86
C TRP A 47 -11.10 8.82 0.66
N ARG A 48 -10.96 9.95 1.36
CA ARG A 48 -10.88 9.97 2.82
C ARG A 48 -12.14 9.37 3.48
N ALA A 49 -13.29 9.47 2.81
CA ALA A 49 -14.55 8.94 3.31
C ALA A 49 -14.60 7.40 3.35
N CYS A 50 -13.64 6.70 2.74
CA CYS A 50 -13.54 5.24 2.79
C CYS A 50 -12.25 4.73 3.49
N LEU A 51 -11.50 5.60 4.16
CA LEU A 51 -10.27 5.18 4.84
C LEU A 51 -10.55 4.14 5.94
N GLN A 52 -11.63 4.31 6.71
CA GLN A 52 -12.03 3.32 7.71
C GLN A 52 -12.42 1.99 7.05
N ASP A 53 -13.23 2.05 5.99
CA ASP A 53 -13.61 0.85 5.24
C ASP A 53 -12.37 0.12 4.66
N LEU A 54 -11.37 0.87 4.20
CA LEU A 54 -10.11 0.32 3.69
C LEU A 54 -9.31 -0.34 4.81
N TYR A 55 -9.22 0.32 5.95
CA TYR A 55 -8.53 -0.20 7.13
C TYR A 55 -9.14 -1.51 7.61
N ASP A 56 -10.46 -1.57 7.76
CA ASP A 56 -11.16 -2.75 8.26
C ASP A 56 -11.10 -3.92 7.25
N ARG A 57 -11.14 -3.63 5.94
CA ARG A 57 -11.05 -4.67 4.91
C ARG A 57 -9.68 -5.30 4.75
N TYR A 58 -8.65 -4.60 5.12
CA TYR A 58 -7.26 -5.09 5.05
C TYR A 58 -6.67 -5.33 6.45
N ASP A 59 -7.55 -5.53 7.44
CA ASP A 59 -7.20 -5.93 8.81
C ASP A 59 -6.17 -4.99 9.45
N GLY A 60 -6.15 -3.72 9.02
CA GLY A 60 -5.21 -2.71 9.46
C GLY A 60 -3.77 -2.89 8.96
N VAL A 61 -3.50 -3.88 8.10
CA VAL A 61 -2.14 -4.18 7.62
C VAL A 61 -1.77 -3.31 6.42
N CYS A 62 -0.62 -2.65 6.49
CA CYS A 62 -0.07 -1.88 5.39
C CYS A 62 0.24 -2.80 4.20
N ALA A 63 -0.26 -2.45 3.00
CA ALA A 63 -0.10 -3.26 1.81
C ALA A 63 1.37 -3.45 1.36
N TYR A 64 2.24 -2.54 1.74
CA TYR A 64 3.64 -2.51 1.29
C TYR A 64 4.62 -3.14 2.27
N VAL A 65 4.55 -2.77 3.56
CA VAL A 65 5.48 -3.30 4.57
C VAL A 65 4.95 -4.55 5.26
N SER A 66 3.68 -4.90 5.03
CA SER A 66 3.02 -6.06 5.65
C SER A 66 3.09 -6.04 7.19
N ILE A 67 2.96 -4.85 7.77
CA ILE A 67 2.92 -4.61 9.22
C ILE A 67 1.61 -3.87 9.54
N TYR A 68 1.00 -4.21 10.66
CA TYR A 68 -0.20 -3.57 11.17
C TYR A 68 0.05 -2.08 11.47
N ILE A 69 -0.91 -1.24 11.10
CA ILE A 69 -0.88 0.19 11.35
C ILE A 69 -1.71 0.47 12.60
N ASP A 70 -1.06 0.85 13.68
CA ASP A 70 -1.76 1.18 14.92
C ASP A 70 -2.78 2.32 14.73
N ARG A 71 -3.91 2.25 15.43
CA ARG A 71 -5.00 3.22 15.27
C ARG A 71 -4.68 4.59 15.83
N VAL A 72 -3.87 4.64 16.88
CA VAL A 72 -3.55 5.89 17.61
C VAL A 72 -2.25 6.50 17.10
N THR A 73 -1.19 5.69 17.02
CA THR A 73 0.16 6.14 16.69
C THR A 73 0.52 5.94 15.22
N GLY A 74 -0.17 5.04 14.51
CA GLY A 74 0.05 4.78 13.09
C GLY A 74 -0.69 5.77 12.18
N ALA A 75 0.05 6.42 11.27
CA ALA A 75 -0.52 7.32 10.28
C ALA A 75 -1.10 6.50 9.11
N ARG A 76 -2.34 6.00 9.25
CA ARG A 76 -3.03 5.28 8.18
C ARG A 76 -3.45 6.19 7.03
N SER A 77 -3.32 5.75 5.80
CA SER A 77 -3.64 6.53 4.62
C SER A 77 -4.18 5.69 3.46
N VAL A 78 -4.88 6.36 2.55
CA VAL A 78 -5.25 5.80 1.25
C VAL A 78 -4.16 6.15 0.26
N ASP A 79 -3.37 5.17 -0.15
CA ASP A 79 -2.48 5.32 -1.29
C ASP A 79 -3.25 5.08 -2.60
N HIS A 80 -2.90 5.86 -3.63
CA HIS A 80 -3.34 5.66 -5.01
C HIS A 80 -2.23 4.92 -5.74
N PHE A 81 -2.39 3.63 -6.01
CA PHE A 81 -1.34 2.84 -6.66
C PHE A 81 -0.91 3.47 -7.98
N VAL A 82 -1.85 3.69 -8.89
CA VAL A 82 -1.63 4.60 -10.03
C VAL A 82 -1.85 6.02 -9.54
N ALA A 83 -0.84 6.86 -9.69
CA ALA A 83 -0.87 8.23 -9.17
C ALA A 83 -2.07 9.01 -9.71
N LYS A 84 -2.86 9.59 -8.80
CA LYS A 84 -4.05 10.39 -9.18
C LYS A 84 -3.74 11.64 -10.00
N SER A 85 -2.47 12.08 -10.00
CA SER A 85 -1.97 13.15 -10.83
C SER A 85 -1.72 12.71 -12.27
N SER A 86 -1.35 11.44 -12.47
CA SER A 86 -1.03 10.87 -13.78
C SER A 86 -2.29 10.37 -14.50
N ALA A 87 -3.27 9.82 -13.76
CA ALA A 87 -4.47 9.21 -14.32
C ALA A 87 -5.72 9.49 -13.46
N VAL A 88 -6.42 10.57 -13.78
CA VAL A 88 -7.62 11.05 -13.05
C VAL A 88 -8.73 10.00 -12.98
N GLU A 89 -8.87 9.17 -14.01
CA GLU A 89 -9.85 8.08 -14.05
C GLU A 89 -9.71 7.06 -12.93
N HIS A 90 -8.50 6.91 -12.38
CA HIS A 90 -8.18 6.02 -11.26
C HIS A 90 -8.32 6.69 -9.89
N ALA A 91 -8.38 8.04 -9.82
CA ALA A 91 -8.36 8.79 -8.57
C ALA A 91 -9.48 8.42 -7.58
N TYR A 92 -10.64 7.99 -8.08
CA TYR A 92 -11.82 7.66 -7.27
C TYR A 92 -12.25 6.19 -7.42
N ARG A 93 -11.36 5.29 -7.88
CA ARG A 93 -11.64 3.87 -8.03
C ARG A 93 -11.10 3.08 -6.84
N TRP A 94 -11.94 2.23 -6.26
CA TRP A 94 -11.55 1.34 -5.15
C TRP A 94 -10.38 0.43 -5.51
N SER A 95 -10.37 -0.12 -6.71
CA SER A 95 -9.30 -1.00 -7.20
C SER A 95 -7.93 -0.33 -7.22
N ASN A 96 -7.88 1.01 -7.22
CA ASN A 96 -6.64 1.79 -7.17
C ASN A 96 -6.17 2.12 -5.75
N TYR A 97 -6.91 1.71 -4.71
CA TYR A 97 -6.57 2.07 -3.33
C TYR A 97 -5.80 0.96 -2.63
N ARG A 98 -4.74 1.36 -1.94
CA ARG A 98 -3.95 0.51 -1.05
C ARG A 98 -3.96 1.13 0.34
N LEU A 99 -4.18 0.31 1.38
CA LEU A 99 -3.96 0.76 2.74
C LEU A 99 -2.45 0.90 2.95
N ALA A 100 -1.98 2.08 3.31
CA ALA A 100 -0.57 2.33 3.53
C ALA A 100 -0.32 3.13 4.82
N CYS A 101 0.77 2.84 5.51
CA CYS A 101 1.26 3.72 6.57
C CYS A 101 1.81 5.03 5.98
N GLY A 102 1.76 6.10 6.75
CA GLY A 102 2.15 7.44 6.28
C GLY A 102 3.57 7.51 5.76
N LYS A 103 4.52 6.81 6.42
CA LYS A 103 5.93 6.75 6.02
C LYS A 103 6.10 6.23 4.59
N VAL A 104 5.52 5.06 4.29
CA VAL A 104 5.65 4.43 2.96
C VAL A 104 4.84 5.18 1.91
N ASN A 105 3.64 5.65 2.23
CA ASN A 105 2.84 6.44 1.31
C ASN A 105 3.53 7.77 0.94
N GLY A 106 4.19 8.41 1.90
CA GLY A 106 4.99 9.61 1.64
C GLY A 106 6.16 9.35 0.69
N ARG A 107 6.87 8.24 0.87
CA ARG A 107 7.97 7.82 -0.02
C ARG A 107 7.49 7.41 -1.41
N LYS A 108 6.37 6.72 -1.50
CA LYS A 108 5.77 6.34 -2.77
C LYS A 108 5.43 7.58 -3.61
N GLY A 109 4.85 8.61 -3.00
CA GLY A 109 4.53 9.84 -3.72
C GLY A 109 3.74 9.58 -4.99
N THR A 110 4.32 9.90 -6.15
CA THR A 110 3.73 9.72 -7.48
C THR A 110 4.33 8.56 -8.28
N PHE A 111 5.23 7.76 -7.68
CA PHE A 111 5.79 6.60 -8.36
C PHE A 111 4.68 5.57 -8.64
N ASP A 112 4.57 5.14 -9.89
CA ASP A 112 3.60 4.14 -10.37
C ASP A 112 4.26 3.00 -11.17
N ASP A 113 5.61 3.00 -11.23
CA ASP A 113 6.46 1.95 -11.77
C ASP A 113 6.88 0.88 -10.74
N LEU A 114 6.15 0.77 -9.63
CA LEU A 114 6.39 -0.17 -8.54
C LEU A 114 5.60 -1.47 -8.74
N LEU A 115 6.00 -2.54 -8.08
CA LEU A 115 5.20 -3.74 -8.02
C LEU A 115 3.92 -3.50 -7.21
N ASP A 116 2.77 -3.87 -7.80
CA ASP A 116 1.49 -3.78 -7.11
C ASP A 116 1.37 -4.87 -6.04
N PRO A 117 1.22 -4.53 -4.74
CA PRO A 117 1.11 -5.51 -3.67
C PRO A 117 -0.10 -6.45 -3.80
N PHE A 118 -1.06 -6.15 -4.69
CA PHE A 118 -2.20 -7.02 -4.98
C PHE A 118 -1.96 -7.98 -6.15
N GLN A 119 -0.87 -7.80 -6.90
CA GLN A 119 -0.54 -8.58 -8.10
C GLN A 119 0.78 -9.36 -7.97
N ILE A 120 1.57 -9.10 -6.93
CA ILE A 120 2.79 -9.87 -6.67
C ILE A 120 2.44 -11.31 -6.32
N GLU A 121 3.25 -12.22 -6.84
CA GLU A 121 3.18 -13.64 -6.49
C GLU A 121 3.81 -13.91 -5.12
N GLU A 122 3.46 -15.05 -4.54
CA GLU A 122 4.15 -15.55 -3.35
C GLU A 122 5.65 -15.68 -3.65
N GLN A 123 6.46 -15.39 -2.65
CA GLN A 123 7.92 -15.42 -2.78
C GLN A 123 8.53 -14.43 -3.79
N THR A 124 7.82 -13.41 -4.23
CA THR A 124 8.43 -12.29 -4.97
C THR A 124 9.51 -11.61 -4.13
N PHE A 125 9.22 -11.41 -2.86
CA PHE A 125 10.17 -10.92 -1.86
C PHE A 125 10.47 -12.00 -0.83
N LEU A 126 11.70 -12.02 -0.35
CA LEU A 126 12.17 -12.90 0.72
C LEU A 126 12.64 -12.06 1.90
N LEU A 127 12.59 -12.65 3.10
CA LEU A 127 13.03 -12.01 4.33
C LEU A 127 14.18 -12.81 4.97
N ASN A 128 15.27 -12.13 5.28
CA ASN A 128 16.31 -12.68 6.12
C ASN A 128 15.92 -12.54 7.60
N LEU A 129 15.59 -13.64 8.26
CA LEU A 129 15.12 -13.66 9.63
C LEU A 129 16.21 -13.35 10.69
N LEU A 130 17.49 -13.25 10.29
CA LEU A 130 18.57 -12.83 11.19
C LEU A 130 18.77 -11.31 11.19
N THR A 131 18.50 -10.68 10.07
CA THR A 131 18.80 -9.25 9.87
C THR A 131 17.56 -8.38 9.66
N GLY A 132 16.38 -8.97 9.50
CA GLY A 132 15.14 -8.28 9.13
C GLY A 132 15.15 -7.73 7.69
N ARG A 133 16.18 -8.04 6.90
CA ARG A 133 16.37 -7.54 5.53
C ARG A 133 15.37 -8.17 4.59
N ILE A 134 14.69 -7.34 3.78
CA ILE A 134 13.89 -7.77 2.64
C ILE A 134 14.73 -7.70 1.36
N TYR A 135 14.57 -8.68 0.47
CA TYR A 135 15.28 -8.72 -0.79
C TYR A 135 14.46 -9.44 -1.87
N PRO A 136 14.69 -9.17 -3.16
CA PRO A 136 14.03 -9.89 -4.23
C PRO A 136 14.45 -11.37 -4.25
N ASN A 137 13.54 -12.27 -4.56
CA ASN A 137 13.87 -13.67 -4.70
C ASN A 137 14.86 -13.86 -5.86
N PRO A 138 16.06 -14.43 -5.64
CA PRO A 138 17.07 -14.62 -6.67
C PRO A 138 16.65 -15.57 -7.80
N ARG A 139 15.58 -16.36 -7.61
CA ARG A 139 15.00 -17.24 -8.63
C ARG A 139 14.09 -16.51 -9.63
N LEU A 140 13.75 -15.24 -9.39
CA LEU A 140 12.95 -14.46 -10.32
C LEU A 140 13.73 -14.18 -11.61
N PRO A 141 13.02 -14.05 -12.76
CA PRO A 141 13.59 -13.49 -13.98
C PRO A 141 14.20 -12.09 -13.71
N GLN A 142 15.31 -11.78 -14.39
CA GLN A 142 16.05 -10.53 -14.15
C GLN A 142 15.16 -9.27 -14.17
N PRO A 143 14.26 -9.05 -15.16
CA PRO A 143 13.45 -7.83 -15.19
C PRO A 143 12.53 -7.69 -13.96
N LEU A 144 11.95 -8.80 -13.48
CA LEU A 144 11.09 -8.77 -12.30
C LEU A 144 11.89 -8.58 -11.01
N ARG A 145 13.09 -9.15 -10.94
CA ARG A 145 14.01 -8.95 -9.82
C ARG A 145 14.47 -7.50 -9.71
N ASP A 146 14.78 -6.86 -10.83
CA ASP A 146 15.17 -5.45 -10.87
C ASP A 146 14.00 -4.54 -10.44
N GLN A 147 12.79 -4.84 -10.90
CA GLN A 147 11.59 -4.10 -10.48
C GLN A 147 11.25 -4.33 -9.00
N ALA A 148 11.48 -5.53 -8.48
CA ALA A 148 11.32 -5.81 -7.05
C ALA A 148 12.36 -5.03 -6.21
N GLN A 149 13.63 -4.98 -6.65
CA GLN A 149 14.65 -4.18 -6.00
C GLN A 149 14.30 -2.69 -6.05
N LEU A 150 13.90 -2.17 -7.21
CA LEU A 150 13.42 -0.80 -7.35
C LEU A 150 12.28 -0.47 -6.38
N THR A 151 11.34 -1.39 -6.19
CA THR A 151 10.23 -1.24 -5.25
C THR A 151 10.73 -1.15 -3.81
N ILE A 152 11.68 -2.01 -3.41
CA ILE A 152 12.30 -1.97 -2.08
C ILE A 152 12.96 -0.62 -1.84
N ASP A 153 13.77 -0.15 -2.79
CA ASP A 153 14.58 1.06 -2.65
C ASP A 153 13.69 2.31 -2.59
N ARG A 154 12.75 2.47 -3.51
CA ARG A 154 11.86 3.64 -3.57
C ARG A 154 10.94 3.76 -2.35
N LEU A 155 10.43 2.64 -1.86
CA LEU A 155 9.57 2.63 -0.68
C LEU A 155 10.36 2.59 0.63
N GLY A 156 11.67 2.31 0.56
CA GLY A 156 12.55 2.13 1.72
C GLY A 156 12.11 0.95 2.58
N LEU A 157 11.72 -0.17 1.93
CA LEU A 157 11.23 -1.35 2.65
C LEU A 157 12.33 -2.05 3.45
N ASP A 158 13.60 -1.76 3.15
CA ASP A 158 14.77 -2.31 3.83
C ASP A 158 15.50 -1.27 4.72
N ASP A 159 14.82 -0.17 5.10
CA ASP A 159 15.39 0.79 6.02
C ASP A 159 15.52 0.24 7.45
N ALA A 160 16.27 0.96 8.30
CA ALA A 160 16.56 0.53 9.67
C ALA A 160 15.28 0.29 10.48
N ASP A 161 14.28 1.19 10.38
CA ASP A 161 13.04 1.07 11.14
C ASP A 161 12.21 -0.14 10.67
N CYS A 162 12.16 -0.39 9.35
CA CYS A 162 11.45 -1.53 8.80
C CYS A 162 12.09 -2.86 9.22
N LYS A 163 13.43 -2.93 9.23
CA LYS A 163 14.18 -4.09 9.71
C LYS A 163 13.96 -4.31 11.21
N LEU A 164 14.09 -3.26 12.00
CA LEU A 164 13.89 -3.33 13.45
C LEU A 164 12.48 -3.80 13.80
N ALA A 165 11.46 -3.26 13.15
CA ALA A 165 10.08 -3.67 13.41
C ALA A 165 9.84 -5.15 13.10
N ARG A 166 10.41 -5.69 12.02
CA ARG A 166 10.31 -7.13 11.69
C ARG A 166 11.03 -8.00 12.71
N LEU A 167 12.24 -7.61 13.10
CA LEU A 167 13.01 -8.33 14.12
C LEU A 167 12.32 -8.32 15.48
N GLN A 168 11.72 -7.20 15.89
CA GLN A 168 10.95 -7.10 17.12
C GLN A 168 9.79 -8.12 17.16
N PHE A 169 8.97 -8.19 16.08
CA PHE A 169 7.91 -9.19 16.00
C PHE A 169 8.43 -10.62 16.02
N LEU A 170 9.58 -10.89 15.37
CA LEU A 170 10.20 -12.20 15.37
C LEU A 170 10.71 -12.59 16.75
N ASP A 171 11.38 -11.69 17.46
CA ASP A 171 11.92 -11.92 18.79
C ASP A 171 10.78 -12.10 19.81
N ASP A 172 9.74 -11.28 19.75
CA ASP A 172 8.55 -11.42 20.59
C ASP A 172 7.87 -12.79 20.38
N TYR A 173 7.85 -13.27 19.14
CA TYR A 173 7.31 -14.58 18.82
C TYR A 173 8.20 -15.73 19.34
N ARG A 174 9.52 -15.66 19.11
CA ARG A 174 10.48 -16.67 19.57
C ARG A 174 10.53 -16.81 21.10
N GLU A 175 10.40 -15.69 21.78
CA GLU A 175 10.34 -15.62 23.23
C GLU A 175 8.94 -15.90 23.81
N LYS A 176 7.98 -16.30 22.96
CA LYS A 176 6.59 -16.61 23.32
C LYS A 176 5.84 -15.44 24.00
N ARG A 177 6.27 -14.18 23.76
CA ARG A 177 5.55 -12.99 24.21
C ARG A 177 4.29 -12.73 23.43
N ILE A 178 4.25 -13.20 22.18
CA ILE A 178 3.07 -13.11 21.30
C ILE A 178 2.73 -14.50 20.74
N SER A 179 1.44 -14.72 20.46
CA SER A 179 0.97 -15.96 19.85
C SER A 179 1.21 -15.98 18.34
N ASP A 180 1.16 -17.18 17.75
CA ASP A 180 1.21 -17.39 16.30
C ASP A 180 0.11 -16.58 15.56
N ALA A 181 -1.11 -16.63 16.07
CA ALA A 181 -2.23 -15.87 15.51
C ALA A 181 -1.95 -14.35 15.54
N TYR A 182 -1.40 -13.85 16.64
CA TYR A 182 -1.05 -12.44 16.76
C TYR A 182 0.04 -12.03 15.75
N LEU A 183 1.09 -12.84 15.60
CA LEU A 183 2.14 -12.59 14.60
C LEU A 183 1.56 -12.54 13.18
N LYS A 184 0.69 -13.52 12.85
CA LYS A 184 0.00 -13.58 11.55
C LYS A 184 -0.85 -12.35 11.27
N GLU A 185 -1.56 -11.85 12.28
CA GLU A 185 -2.42 -10.65 12.15
C GLU A 185 -1.60 -9.37 12.07
N ARG A 186 -0.50 -9.26 12.80
CA ARG A 186 0.23 -8.00 12.97
C ARG A 186 1.43 -7.84 12.06
N CYS A 187 2.08 -8.94 11.68
CA CYS A 187 3.22 -8.95 10.77
C CYS A 187 3.20 -10.19 9.87
N PRO A 188 2.20 -10.31 8.95
CA PRO A 188 1.97 -11.52 8.16
C PRO A 188 3.17 -11.93 7.31
N PHE A 189 4.04 -11.01 6.90
CA PHE A 189 5.23 -11.39 6.14
C PHE A 189 6.27 -12.10 7.00
N VAL A 190 6.51 -11.66 8.24
CA VAL A 190 7.38 -12.39 9.18
C VAL A 190 6.77 -13.75 9.50
N TRP A 191 5.46 -13.80 9.77
CA TRP A 191 4.77 -15.06 10.01
C TRP A 191 4.96 -16.06 8.86
N TYR A 192 4.75 -15.60 7.62
CA TYR A 192 4.91 -16.42 6.43
C TYR A 192 6.35 -16.98 6.29
N GLU A 193 7.36 -16.15 6.49
CA GLU A 193 8.75 -16.56 6.38
C GLU A 193 9.20 -17.52 7.50
N VAL A 194 8.61 -17.41 8.68
CA VAL A 194 8.88 -18.36 9.80
C VAL A 194 8.29 -19.74 9.52
N HIS A 195 7.19 -19.82 8.76
CA HIS A 195 6.48 -21.07 8.49
C HIS A 195 6.74 -21.65 7.08
N ARG A 196 7.59 -21.00 6.32
CA ARG A 196 8.04 -21.50 5.03
C ARG A 196 9.14 -22.54 5.21
#